data_5be14317ee0f61a930d5cff95ac5c77b
#
_entry.id   5be14317ee0f61a930d5cff95ac5c77b
#
_cell.length_a   1.000
_cell.length_b   1.000
_cell.length_c   1.000
_cell.angle_alpha   90.00
_cell.angle_beta   90.00
_cell.angle_gamma   90.00
#
_symmetry.space_group_name_H-M   'P 1'
#
loop_
_entity.id
_entity.type
_entity.pdbx_description
1 polymer ?
#
loop_
_entity_poly.entity_id
_entity_poly.type
_entity_poly.pdbx_seq_one_letter_code
_entity_poly.pdbx_strand_id
1 'polypeptide(L)'
;MRTYLYSEAGFIEKPQWMPNSWVNVECPDDNDFDFLTQELKVPESFLEDIADADERPRTETEGNWLLTILRIPMQSSQHGIPFITVPIGIITNNEIIVSVCYHKTELISDFIQHTRRKGIVVNNKLDLILRMIYSSAVWFLKYLKQINNDVANAEKELEKSIRNEDLGVL
;
A
#
# COMPACT_ATOMS: atom_id res chain seq x y z
N MET A 1 -10.43 -8.92 -2.89
CA MET A 1 -10.95 -9.01 -1.49
C MET A 1 -11.31 -7.61 -1.01
N ARG A 2 -12.52 -7.45 -0.51
CA ARG A 2 -13.10 -6.16 -0.08
C ARG A 2 -13.42 -6.20 1.40
N THR A 3 -12.98 -5.20 2.14
CA THR A 3 -13.26 -5.03 3.57
C THR A 3 -13.83 -3.65 3.85
N TYR A 4 -14.74 -3.57 4.80
CA TYR A 4 -15.32 -2.31 5.26
C TYR A 4 -14.79 -1.99 6.65
N LEU A 5 -14.18 -0.83 6.80
CA LEU A 5 -13.44 -0.45 7.98
C LEU A 5 -14.00 0.84 8.58
N TYR A 6 -14.36 0.75 9.86
CA TYR A 6 -14.91 1.87 10.61
C TYR A 6 -13.87 2.38 11.60
N SER A 7 -13.66 3.69 11.63
CA SER A 7 -12.74 4.30 12.58
C SER A 7 -13.41 4.46 13.94
N GLU A 8 -12.97 3.65 14.87
CA GLU A 8 -13.30 3.74 16.29
C GLU A 8 -12.00 4.01 17.07
N ALA A 9 -11.69 3.24 18.09
CA ALA A 9 -10.33 3.24 18.68
C ALA A 9 -9.42 2.33 17.85
N GLY A 10 -9.10 2.75 16.63
CA GLY A 10 -8.52 1.97 15.55
C GLY A 10 -9.57 1.51 14.53
N PHE A 11 -9.12 1.04 13.37
CA PHE A 11 -10.05 0.54 12.35
C PHE A 11 -10.60 -0.83 12.71
N ILE A 12 -11.92 -0.96 12.69
CA ILE A 12 -12.65 -2.20 12.96
C ILE A 12 -13.39 -2.62 11.70
N GLU A 13 -13.27 -3.88 11.33
CA GLU A 13 -13.99 -4.47 10.21
C GLU A 13 -15.47 -4.68 10.57
N LYS A 14 -16.36 -4.24 9.67
CA LYS A 14 -17.81 -4.42 9.75
C LYS A 14 -18.31 -5.14 8.50
N PRO A 15 -19.47 -5.83 8.57
CA PRO A 15 -19.97 -6.62 7.43
C PRO A 15 -20.61 -5.79 6.33
N GLN A 16 -20.92 -4.53 6.55
CA GLN A 16 -21.61 -3.67 5.58
C GLN A 16 -20.92 -2.32 5.43
N TRP A 17 -21.00 -1.76 4.21
CA TRP A 17 -20.59 -0.41 3.94
C TRP A 17 -21.54 0.62 4.59
N MET A 18 -20.97 1.70 5.08
CA MET A 18 -21.69 2.91 5.47
C MET A 18 -20.98 4.16 4.96
N PRO A 19 -21.70 5.29 4.75
CA PRO A 19 -21.05 6.56 4.40
C PRO A 19 -19.93 6.92 5.37
N ASN A 20 -18.83 7.45 4.82
CA ASN A 20 -17.61 7.83 5.56
C ASN A 20 -16.84 6.67 6.23
N SER A 21 -17.24 5.43 6.00
CA SER A 21 -16.38 4.28 6.31
C SER A 21 -15.35 4.08 5.20
N TRP A 22 -14.26 3.42 5.52
CA TRP A 22 -13.20 3.11 4.56
C TRP A 22 -13.43 1.74 3.93
N VAL A 23 -13.54 1.70 2.61
CA VAL A 23 -13.58 0.46 1.83
C VAL A 23 -12.16 0.17 1.33
N ASN A 24 -11.56 -0.91 1.82
CA ASN A 24 -10.27 -1.37 1.31
C ASN A 24 -10.46 -2.53 0.36
N VAL A 25 -9.92 -2.40 -0.85
CA VAL A 25 -9.99 -3.44 -1.89
C VAL A 25 -8.58 -3.85 -2.31
N GLU A 26 -8.24 -5.09 -2.06
CA GLU A 26 -6.98 -5.69 -2.50
C GLU A 26 -7.25 -6.78 -3.53
N CYS A 27 -6.47 -6.79 -4.62
CA CYS A 27 -6.62 -7.75 -5.72
C CYS A 27 -8.11 -7.86 -6.15
N PRO A 28 -8.73 -6.78 -6.63
CA PRO A 28 -10.15 -6.75 -6.93
C PRO A 28 -10.55 -7.83 -7.94
N ASP A 29 -11.66 -8.49 -7.68
CA ASP A 29 -12.34 -9.39 -8.62
C ASP A 29 -13.49 -8.66 -9.34
N ASP A 30 -14.21 -9.36 -10.21
CA ASP A 30 -15.32 -8.79 -10.97
C ASP A 30 -16.43 -8.27 -10.06
N ASN A 31 -16.69 -8.95 -8.95
CA ASN A 31 -17.68 -8.52 -7.97
C ASN A 31 -17.25 -7.24 -7.24
N ASP A 32 -15.98 -7.11 -6.91
CA ASP A 32 -15.42 -5.87 -6.34
C ASP A 32 -15.50 -4.71 -7.34
N PHE A 33 -15.17 -4.98 -8.60
CA PHE A 33 -15.27 -3.99 -9.67
C PHE A 33 -16.70 -3.50 -9.87
N ASP A 34 -17.68 -4.41 -9.92
CA ASP A 34 -19.09 -4.08 -10.05
C ASP A 34 -19.59 -3.26 -8.84
N PHE A 35 -19.21 -3.63 -7.64
CA PHE A 35 -19.54 -2.85 -6.44
C PHE A 35 -19.01 -1.42 -6.53
N LEU A 36 -17.75 -1.24 -6.89
CA LEU A 36 -17.13 0.07 -6.99
C LEU A 36 -17.78 0.94 -8.08
N THR A 37 -18.04 0.37 -9.24
CA THR A 37 -18.54 1.14 -10.39
C THR A 37 -20.05 1.29 -10.41
N GLN A 38 -20.82 0.27 -10.03
CA GLN A 38 -22.28 0.27 -10.11
C GLN A 38 -22.94 0.80 -8.83
N GLU A 39 -22.43 0.43 -7.66
CA GLU A 39 -23.02 0.86 -6.39
C GLU A 39 -22.42 2.17 -5.89
N LEU A 40 -21.09 2.28 -5.82
CA LEU A 40 -20.43 3.49 -5.35
C LEU A 40 -20.22 4.55 -6.43
N LYS A 41 -20.40 4.20 -7.70
CA LYS A 41 -20.25 5.11 -8.84
C LYS A 41 -18.82 5.67 -8.98
N VAL A 42 -17.83 4.92 -8.57
CA VAL A 42 -16.42 5.24 -8.80
C VAL A 42 -16.15 5.32 -10.31
N PRO A 43 -15.48 6.35 -10.82
CA PRO A 43 -15.07 6.41 -12.21
C PRO A 43 -14.22 5.20 -12.61
N GLU A 44 -14.63 4.50 -13.65
CA GLU A 44 -13.94 3.30 -14.14
C GLU A 44 -12.49 3.61 -14.55
N SER A 45 -12.26 4.80 -15.13
CA SER A 45 -10.93 5.27 -15.49
C SER A 45 -9.95 5.30 -14.30
N PHE A 46 -10.43 5.58 -13.09
CA PHE A 46 -9.58 5.56 -11.90
C PHE A 46 -9.09 4.14 -11.60
N LEU A 47 -9.95 3.15 -11.76
CA LEU A 47 -9.57 1.75 -11.52
C LEU A 47 -8.59 1.25 -12.59
N GLU A 48 -8.76 1.67 -13.84
CA GLU A 48 -7.83 1.37 -14.93
C GLU A 48 -6.45 1.96 -14.66
N ASP A 49 -6.38 3.22 -14.22
CA ASP A 49 -5.12 3.88 -13.89
C ASP A 49 -4.40 3.18 -12.73
N ILE A 50 -5.12 2.79 -11.69
CA ILE A 50 -4.53 2.07 -10.54
C ILE A 50 -4.03 0.68 -10.94
N ALA A 51 -4.68 0.04 -11.92
CA ALA A 51 -4.28 -1.27 -12.43
C ALA A 51 -2.98 -1.23 -13.23
N ASP A 52 -2.59 -0.08 -13.76
CA ASP A 52 -1.33 0.08 -14.48
C ASP A 52 -0.15 0.07 -13.50
N ALA A 53 0.67 -0.98 -13.58
CA ALA A 53 1.84 -1.15 -12.70
C ALA A 53 2.86 -0.01 -12.80
N ASP A 54 2.88 0.73 -13.90
CA ASP A 54 3.80 1.83 -14.16
C ASP A 54 3.19 3.21 -13.84
N GLU A 55 1.98 3.25 -13.31
CA GLU A 55 1.29 4.51 -13.02
C GLU A 55 2.06 5.36 -12.00
N ARG A 56 2.07 6.67 -12.24
CA ARG A 56 2.84 7.63 -11.44
C ARG A 56 2.03 8.16 -10.27
N PRO A 57 2.69 8.45 -9.12
CA PRO A 57 2.04 9.17 -8.02
C PRO A 57 1.52 10.51 -8.49
N ARG A 58 0.26 10.79 -8.19
CA ARG A 58 -0.40 12.06 -8.49
C ARG A 58 -1.73 12.19 -7.76
N THR A 59 -2.30 13.37 -7.82
CA THR A 59 -3.70 13.63 -7.51
C THR A 59 -4.44 14.07 -8.76
N GLU A 60 -5.68 13.63 -8.89
CA GLU A 60 -6.56 13.94 -10.01
C GLU A 60 -7.98 14.16 -9.51
N THR A 61 -8.67 15.12 -10.10
CA THR A 61 -10.08 15.39 -9.79
C THR A 61 -10.96 15.14 -11.01
N GLU A 62 -12.11 14.51 -10.78
CA GLU A 62 -13.16 14.32 -11.78
C GLU A 62 -14.52 14.54 -11.11
N GLY A 63 -15.19 15.64 -11.46
CA GLY A 63 -16.41 16.05 -10.76
C GLY A 63 -16.14 16.30 -9.28
N ASN A 64 -16.87 15.60 -8.42
CA ASN A 64 -16.65 15.63 -6.96
C ASN A 64 -15.71 14.54 -6.45
N TRP A 65 -15.10 13.77 -7.36
CA TRP A 65 -14.16 12.72 -7.03
C TRP A 65 -12.73 13.26 -6.96
N LEU A 66 -11.98 12.74 -5.97
CA LEU A 66 -10.55 12.92 -5.85
C LEU A 66 -9.88 11.55 -5.88
N LEU A 67 -8.94 11.37 -6.80
CA LEU A 67 -8.04 10.23 -6.85
C LEU A 67 -6.66 10.66 -6.36
N THR A 68 -6.11 9.94 -5.41
CA THR A 68 -4.72 10.07 -4.97
C THR A 68 -4.01 8.76 -5.22
N ILE A 69 -3.03 8.76 -6.12
CA ILE A 69 -2.20 7.59 -6.39
C ILE A 69 -0.88 7.74 -5.66
N LEU A 70 -0.54 6.73 -4.87
CA LEU A 70 0.76 6.57 -4.22
C LEU A 70 1.44 5.33 -4.77
N ARG A 71 2.75 5.28 -4.66
CA ARG A 71 3.49 4.04 -4.84
C ARG A 71 3.96 3.53 -3.49
N ILE A 72 3.66 2.29 -3.21
CA ILE A 72 4.01 1.65 -1.94
C ILE A 72 5.01 0.53 -2.17
N PRO A 73 5.96 0.34 -1.26
CA PRO A 73 6.94 -0.73 -1.39
C PRO A 73 6.35 -2.07 -0.96
N MET A 74 6.80 -3.14 -1.63
CA MET A 74 6.49 -4.51 -1.22
C MET A 74 7.65 -5.44 -1.57
N GLN A 75 7.68 -6.59 -0.93
CA GLN A 75 8.61 -7.65 -1.30
C GLN A 75 8.24 -8.21 -2.67
N SER A 76 9.27 -8.45 -3.49
CA SER A 76 9.11 -9.03 -4.81
C SER A 76 9.19 -10.56 -4.74
N SER A 77 8.37 -11.22 -5.55
CA SER A 77 8.49 -12.67 -5.81
C SER A 77 9.48 -12.99 -6.94
N GLN A 78 10.02 -11.98 -7.63
CA GLN A 78 10.94 -12.16 -8.73
C GLN A 78 12.35 -12.45 -8.22
N HIS A 79 13.00 -13.46 -8.84
CA HIS A 79 14.39 -13.80 -8.51
C HIS A 79 15.33 -12.64 -8.83
N GLY A 80 16.20 -12.27 -7.87
CA GLY A 80 17.18 -11.20 -8.04
C GLY A 80 16.66 -9.78 -7.80
N ILE A 81 15.36 -9.60 -7.59
CA ILE A 81 14.74 -8.31 -7.27
C ILE A 81 14.03 -8.44 -5.92
N PRO A 82 14.63 -7.97 -4.81
CA PRO A 82 14.06 -8.20 -3.48
C PRO A 82 12.83 -7.36 -3.19
N PHE A 83 12.74 -6.15 -3.75
CA PHE A 83 11.66 -5.20 -3.50
C PHE A 83 11.21 -4.53 -4.79
N ILE A 84 9.92 -4.24 -4.87
CA ILE A 84 9.29 -3.44 -5.92
C ILE A 84 8.38 -2.40 -5.31
N THR A 85 7.95 -1.45 -6.12
CA THR A 85 6.87 -0.55 -5.75
C THR A 85 5.65 -0.81 -6.62
N VAL A 86 4.46 -0.68 -6.04
CA VAL A 86 3.18 -0.86 -6.73
C VAL A 86 2.25 0.32 -6.44
N PRO A 87 1.37 0.66 -7.38
CA PRO A 87 0.41 1.73 -7.13
C PRO A 87 -0.68 1.31 -6.14
N ILE A 88 -1.08 2.24 -5.30
CA ILE A 88 -2.32 2.20 -4.55
C ILE A 88 -3.10 3.48 -4.85
N GLY A 89 -4.38 3.35 -5.14
CA GLY A 89 -5.26 4.49 -5.33
C GLY A 89 -6.15 4.70 -4.12
N ILE A 90 -6.23 5.94 -3.66
CA ILE A 90 -7.20 6.36 -2.64
C ILE A 90 -8.20 7.27 -3.35
N ILE A 91 -9.45 6.82 -3.39
CA ILE A 91 -10.54 7.45 -4.14
C ILE A 91 -11.56 7.98 -3.13
N THR A 92 -11.80 9.28 -3.19
CA THR A 92 -12.71 9.93 -2.23
C THR A 92 -13.67 10.87 -2.89
N ASN A 93 -14.85 11.00 -2.28
CA ASN A 93 -15.78 12.11 -2.49
C ASN A 93 -16.36 12.53 -1.13
N ASN A 94 -17.54 13.17 -1.11
CA ASN A 94 -18.12 13.66 0.15
C ASN A 94 -18.45 12.56 1.17
N GLU A 95 -18.80 11.36 0.70
CA GLU A 95 -19.27 10.25 1.55
C GLU A 95 -18.47 8.96 1.39
N ILE A 96 -17.64 8.88 0.35
CA ILE A 96 -16.98 7.64 -0.05
C ILE A 96 -15.48 7.77 0.15
N ILE A 97 -14.90 6.77 0.78
CA ILE A 97 -13.46 6.60 0.98
C ILE A 97 -13.12 5.16 0.57
N VAL A 98 -12.39 5.02 -0.52
CA VAL A 98 -11.99 3.72 -1.08
C VAL A 98 -10.48 3.70 -1.28
N SER A 99 -9.81 2.63 -0.89
CA SER A 99 -8.46 2.32 -1.34
C SER A 99 -8.46 1.07 -2.19
N VAL A 100 -7.75 1.12 -3.31
CA VAL A 100 -7.62 -0.01 -4.25
C VAL A 100 -6.16 -0.28 -4.53
N CYS A 101 -5.74 -1.53 -4.35
CA CYS A 101 -4.43 -2.03 -4.73
C CYS A 101 -4.60 -3.37 -5.43
N TYR A 102 -4.00 -3.53 -6.61
CA TYR A 102 -4.07 -4.78 -7.38
C TYR A 102 -3.06 -5.83 -6.90
N HIS A 103 -2.36 -5.54 -5.81
CA HIS A 103 -1.41 -6.44 -5.17
C HIS A 103 -1.77 -6.60 -3.70
N LYS A 104 -1.48 -7.77 -3.15
CA LYS A 104 -1.59 -7.98 -1.71
C LYS A 104 -0.30 -7.51 -1.04
N THR A 105 -0.42 -6.54 -0.15
CA THR A 105 0.72 -5.94 0.54
C THR A 105 0.57 -6.03 2.05
N GLU A 106 1.71 -6.07 2.76
CA GLU A 106 1.72 -6.04 4.23
C GLU A 106 1.40 -4.65 4.79
N LEU A 107 1.61 -3.59 4.00
CA LEU A 107 1.47 -2.21 4.46
C LEU A 107 0.07 -1.91 5.00
N ILE A 108 -0.98 -2.31 4.28
CA ILE A 108 -2.37 -2.00 4.66
C ILE A 108 -2.76 -2.76 5.93
N SER A 109 -2.45 -4.05 6.01
CA SER A 109 -2.76 -4.84 7.21
C SER A 109 -2.00 -4.34 8.43
N ASP A 110 -0.73 -3.98 8.26
CA ASP A 110 0.09 -3.39 9.33
C ASP A 110 -0.45 -2.02 9.78
N PHE A 111 -0.84 -1.19 8.84
CA PHE A 111 -1.48 0.10 9.12
C PHE A 111 -2.74 -0.06 9.96
N ILE A 112 -3.64 -0.96 9.56
CA ILE A 112 -4.88 -1.26 10.30
C ILE A 112 -4.56 -1.73 11.73
N GLN A 113 -3.64 -2.68 11.88
CA GLN A 113 -3.23 -3.20 13.17
C GLN A 113 -2.57 -2.12 14.04
N HIS A 114 -1.75 -1.26 13.45
CA HIS A 114 -1.11 -0.14 14.14
C HIS A 114 -2.17 0.82 14.73
N THR A 115 -3.20 1.16 13.97
CA THR A 115 -4.28 2.00 14.48
C THR A 115 -5.00 1.37 15.66
N ARG A 116 -5.20 0.06 15.64
CA ARG A 116 -5.82 -0.70 16.74
C ARG A 116 -4.95 -0.70 17.99
N ARG A 117 -3.65 -1.02 17.84
CA ARG A 117 -2.72 -1.07 18.98
C ARG A 117 -2.57 0.28 19.67
N LYS A 118 -2.63 1.36 18.92
CA LYS A 118 -2.45 2.73 19.41
C LYS A 118 -3.76 3.44 19.75
N GLY A 119 -4.91 2.81 19.48
CA GLY A 119 -6.22 3.43 19.70
C GLY A 119 -6.42 4.70 18.85
N ILE A 120 -5.87 4.73 17.64
CA ILE A 120 -5.91 5.90 16.76
C ILE A 120 -7.30 6.03 16.14
N VAL A 121 -7.90 7.21 16.31
CA VAL A 121 -9.10 7.60 15.60
C VAL A 121 -8.72 8.40 14.37
N VAL A 122 -9.12 7.92 13.19
CA VAL A 122 -8.94 8.65 11.94
C VAL A 122 -10.19 9.50 11.70
N ASN A 123 -10.01 10.82 11.69
CA ASN A 123 -11.11 11.77 11.77
C ASN A 123 -11.83 12.01 10.43
N ASN A 124 -11.08 11.93 9.32
CA ASN A 124 -11.61 12.21 8.00
C ASN A 124 -10.72 11.61 6.91
N LYS A 125 -11.16 11.75 5.65
CA LYS A 125 -10.45 11.23 4.48
C LYS A 125 -9.03 11.79 4.30
N LEU A 126 -8.81 13.07 4.61
CA LEU A 126 -7.49 13.68 4.50
C LEU A 126 -6.54 13.12 5.54
N ASP A 127 -7.00 12.93 6.77
CA ASP A 127 -6.24 12.28 7.84
C ASP A 127 -5.83 10.86 7.42
N LEU A 128 -6.74 10.10 6.81
CA LEU A 128 -6.43 8.76 6.28
C LEU A 128 -5.34 8.81 5.20
N ILE A 129 -5.47 9.69 4.23
CA ILE A 129 -4.49 9.85 3.13
C ILE A 129 -3.11 10.19 3.70
N LEU A 130 -3.03 11.17 4.60
CA LEU A 130 -1.76 11.59 5.19
C LEU A 130 -1.11 10.48 6.03
N ARG A 131 -1.91 9.70 6.77
CA ARG A 131 -1.41 8.55 7.52
C ARG A 131 -0.92 7.43 6.62
N MET A 132 -1.56 7.21 5.50
CA MET A 132 -1.10 6.22 4.51
C MET A 132 0.21 6.66 3.84
N ILE A 133 0.36 7.94 3.52
CA ILE A 133 1.63 8.49 3.02
C ILE A 133 2.74 8.28 4.07
N TYR A 134 2.48 8.61 5.32
CA TYR A 134 3.42 8.40 6.41
C TYR A 134 3.79 6.93 6.57
N SER A 135 2.82 6.04 6.58
CA SER A 135 3.03 4.59 6.68
C SER A 135 3.89 4.06 5.52
N SER A 136 3.63 4.54 4.31
CA SER A 136 4.43 4.21 3.14
C SER A 136 5.88 4.64 3.31
N ALA A 137 6.12 5.86 3.80
CA ALA A 137 7.48 6.36 4.07
C ALA A 137 8.22 5.49 5.10
N VAL A 138 7.54 5.07 6.17
CA VAL A 138 8.11 4.17 7.19
C VAL A 138 8.51 2.82 6.58
N TRP A 139 7.69 2.26 5.71
CA TRP A 139 8.00 1.00 5.02
C TRP A 139 9.15 1.15 4.03
N PHE A 140 9.25 2.27 3.31
CA PHE A 140 10.42 2.55 2.46
C PHE A 140 11.70 2.57 3.28
N LEU A 141 11.71 3.25 4.41
CA LEU A 141 12.88 3.30 5.31
C LEU A 141 13.26 1.92 5.85
N LYS A 142 12.26 1.11 6.21
CA LYS A 142 12.47 -0.26 6.69
C LYS A 142 13.15 -1.12 5.63
N TYR A 143 12.69 -1.08 4.39
CA TYR A 143 13.27 -1.85 3.30
C TYR A 143 14.64 -1.32 2.87
N LEU A 144 14.85 0.00 2.86
CA LEU A 144 16.16 0.59 2.61
C LEU A 144 17.19 0.13 3.65
N LYS A 145 16.80 0.09 4.92
CA LYS A 145 17.66 -0.44 5.99
C LYS A 145 18.01 -1.92 5.76
N GLN A 146 17.06 -2.71 5.33
CA GLN A 146 17.31 -4.12 5.00
C GLN A 146 18.27 -4.25 3.82
N ILE A 147 18.09 -3.48 2.75
CA ILE A 147 19.00 -3.46 1.59
C ILE A 147 20.40 -3.07 2.03
N ASN A 148 20.56 -2.04 2.84
CA ASN A 148 21.87 -1.61 3.35
C ASN A 148 22.55 -2.71 4.16
N ASN A 149 21.82 -3.43 5.01
CA ASN A 149 22.36 -4.56 5.77
C ASN A 149 22.79 -5.71 4.85
N ASP A 150 22.00 -6.01 3.83
CA ASP A 150 22.30 -7.07 2.86
C ASP A 150 23.56 -6.72 2.04
N VAL A 151 23.71 -5.46 1.62
CA VAL A 151 24.90 -4.96 0.93
C VAL A 151 26.13 -5.08 1.84
N ALA A 152 26.04 -4.63 3.09
CA ALA A 152 27.14 -4.71 4.05
C ALA A 152 27.58 -6.16 4.31
N ASN A 153 26.64 -7.09 4.38
CA ASN A 153 26.94 -8.51 4.54
C ASN A 153 27.61 -9.09 3.29
N ALA A 154 27.13 -8.72 2.10
CA ALA A 154 27.73 -9.13 0.83
C ALA A 154 29.17 -8.62 0.70
N GLU A 155 29.45 -7.37 1.08
CA GLU A 155 30.79 -6.79 1.12
C GLU A 155 31.73 -7.58 2.04
N LYS A 156 31.27 -7.92 3.24
CA LYS A 156 32.06 -8.72 4.20
C LYS A 156 32.38 -10.11 3.67
N GLU A 157 31.41 -10.76 3.03
CA GLU A 157 31.63 -12.08 2.42
C GLU A 157 32.61 -12.00 1.25
N LEU A 158 32.55 -10.94 0.44
CA LEU A 158 33.48 -10.70 -0.65
C LEU A 158 34.89 -10.48 -0.13
N GLU A 159 35.09 -9.62 0.86
CA GLU A 159 36.40 -9.38 1.51
C GLU A 159 36.98 -10.68 2.08
N LYS A 160 36.18 -11.50 2.72
CA LYS A 160 36.59 -12.79 3.26
C LYS A 160 37.01 -13.77 2.16
N SER A 161 36.27 -13.80 1.06
CA SER A 161 36.60 -14.63 -0.11
C SER A 161 37.91 -14.20 -0.75
N ILE A 162 38.15 -12.91 -0.95
CA ILE A 162 39.40 -12.36 -1.50
C ILE A 162 40.58 -12.71 -0.58
N ARG A 163 40.43 -12.53 0.71
CA ARG A 163 41.49 -12.87 1.67
C ARG A 163 41.83 -14.35 1.66
N ASN A 164 40.84 -15.21 1.57
CA ASN A 164 41.06 -16.66 1.48
C ASN A 164 41.78 -17.05 0.18
N GLU A 165 41.46 -16.41 -0.92
CA GLU A 165 42.13 -16.61 -2.21
C GLU A 165 43.58 -16.17 -2.15
N ASP A 166 43.86 -14.97 -1.59
CA ASP A 166 45.22 -14.46 -1.40
C ASP A 166 46.07 -15.34 -0.49
N LEU A 167 45.46 -16.00 0.47
CA LEU A 167 46.14 -16.93 1.38
C LEU A 167 46.22 -18.37 0.83
N GLY A 168 45.68 -18.63 -0.38
CA GLY A 168 45.63 -19.97 -0.97
C GLY A 168 44.73 -20.95 -0.22
N VAL A 169 43.81 -20.46 0.59
CA VAL A 169 42.82 -21.25 1.34
C VAL A 169 41.49 -21.21 0.61
N LEU A 170 41.15 -22.29 -0.05
CA LEU A 170 39.83 -22.45 -0.71
C LEU A 170 39.04 -23.53 -0.02
#